data_123e3652199fc7a01993ca5240799a05
#
_entry.id   123e3652199fc7a01993ca5240799a05
#
_cell.length_a   1.000
_cell.length_b   1.000
_cell.length_c   1.000
_cell.angle_alpha   90.00
_cell.angle_beta   90.00
_cell.angle_gamma   90.00
#
_symmetry.space_group_name_H-M   'P 1'
#
loop_
_entity.id
_entity.type
_entity.pdbx_description
1 polymer ?
#
loop_
_entity_poly.entity_id
_entity_poly.type
_entity_poly.pdbx_seq_one_letter_code
_entity_poly.pdbx_strand_id
1 'polypeptide(L)'
;MKGFISVIILSLSMITALAQQDTEVSGMSYPIDEATGLITYKEVVQEPGIKDTLFNRGAAWLHTFYSNPWDAAKTRDQSTGLIRIQHQFRIYDFGPDGSKTDAGMILYSAKIEFKDDRYRVQIDNFVYKQISRYPVEKWLDKSAPDYNPKWESYLAQIDFFARTELIGSLKKGMKPGKQFKEEDW
;
A
#
# COMPACT_ATOMS: atom_id res chain seq x y z
N MET A 1 3.35 74.92 -44.06
CA MET A 1 4.21 73.76 -43.77
C MET A 1 3.39 72.81 -42.89
N LYS A 2 2.94 71.71 -43.45
CA LYS A 2 1.94 70.80 -42.86
C LYS A 2 2.69 69.60 -42.28
N GLY A 3 2.69 69.45 -40.93
CA GLY A 3 3.24 68.29 -40.25
C GLY A 3 2.20 67.18 -40.12
N PHE A 4 2.50 66.03 -40.71
CA PHE A 4 1.69 64.79 -40.56
C PHE A 4 2.09 64.11 -39.25
N ILE A 5 1.13 63.95 -38.37
CA ILE A 5 1.26 63.15 -37.16
C ILE A 5 0.77 61.72 -37.53
N SER A 6 1.69 60.77 -37.60
CA SER A 6 1.41 59.36 -37.85
C SER A 6 1.06 58.69 -36.49
N VAL A 7 -0.18 58.29 -36.34
CA VAL A 7 -0.65 57.56 -35.16
C VAL A 7 -0.43 56.07 -35.43
N ILE A 8 0.51 55.46 -34.75
CA ILE A 8 0.72 54.00 -34.76
C ILE A 8 -0.21 53.35 -33.74
N ILE A 9 -1.24 52.67 -34.21
CA ILE A 9 -2.13 51.87 -33.40
C ILE A 9 -1.45 50.51 -33.17
N LEU A 10 -0.93 50.27 -31.96
CA LEU A 10 -0.38 49.01 -31.54
C LEU A 10 -1.53 48.10 -31.06
N SER A 11 -1.94 47.17 -31.93
CA SER A 11 -2.94 46.14 -31.58
C SER A 11 -2.33 45.10 -30.70
N LEU A 12 -2.64 45.11 -29.42
CA LEU A 12 -2.25 44.12 -28.42
C LEU A 12 -3.18 42.92 -28.58
N SER A 13 -2.70 41.87 -29.28
CA SER A 13 -3.39 40.59 -29.37
C SER A 13 -3.27 39.82 -28.05
N MET A 14 -4.32 39.84 -27.22
CA MET A 14 -4.45 38.93 -26.09
C MET A 14 -4.65 37.50 -26.60
N ILE A 15 -3.60 36.69 -26.52
CA ILE A 15 -3.72 35.26 -26.68
C ILE A 15 -4.25 34.72 -25.36
N THR A 16 -5.54 34.42 -25.29
CA THR A 16 -6.13 33.64 -24.21
C THR A 16 -5.66 32.20 -24.37
N ALA A 17 -4.63 31.79 -23.63
CA ALA A 17 -4.31 30.40 -23.43
C ALA A 17 -5.44 29.76 -22.63
N LEU A 18 -6.31 29.03 -23.31
CA LEU A 18 -7.20 28.07 -22.68
C LEU A 18 -6.31 26.96 -22.10
N ALA A 19 -6.02 27.06 -20.80
CA ALA A 19 -5.51 25.93 -20.07
C ALA A 19 -6.60 24.85 -20.09
N GLN A 20 -6.42 23.84 -20.92
CA GLN A 20 -7.13 22.58 -20.76
C GLN A 20 -6.72 22.05 -19.39
N GLN A 21 -7.60 22.18 -18.42
CA GLN A 21 -7.57 21.35 -17.24
C GLN A 21 -7.92 19.94 -17.72
N ASP A 22 -6.89 19.16 -17.98
CA ASP A 22 -7.01 17.72 -17.96
C ASP A 22 -7.52 17.35 -16.58
N THR A 23 -8.82 17.09 -16.51
CA THR A 23 -9.43 16.43 -15.35
C THR A 23 -8.89 15.01 -15.41
N GLU A 24 -7.67 14.81 -14.88
CA GLU A 24 -7.24 13.48 -14.50
C GLU A 24 -8.31 12.94 -13.55
N VAL A 25 -9.12 12.04 -14.05
CA VAL A 25 -9.89 11.12 -13.20
C VAL A 25 -8.82 10.39 -12.41
N SER A 26 -8.65 10.80 -11.15
CA SER A 26 -7.70 10.22 -10.21
C SER A 26 -8.02 8.74 -10.07
N GLY A 27 -7.56 7.94 -11.03
CA GLY A 27 -7.51 6.49 -10.94
C GLY A 27 -6.56 6.14 -9.80
N MET A 28 -7.01 5.30 -8.89
CA MET A 28 -6.19 4.81 -7.79
C MET A 28 -4.91 4.20 -8.38
N SER A 29 -3.74 4.82 -8.11
CA SER A 29 -2.45 4.32 -8.59
C SER A 29 -1.90 3.33 -7.58
N TYR A 30 -1.68 2.09 -8.02
CA TYR A 30 -1.06 1.04 -7.21
C TYR A 30 0.46 1.05 -7.41
N PRO A 31 1.25 0.80 -6.35
CA PRO A 31 2.71 0.80 -6.45
C PRO A 31 3.17 -0.47 -7.19
N ILE A 32 3.66 -0.31 -8.42
CA ILE A 32 4.24 -1.39 -9.21
C ILE A 32 5.76 -1.35 -9.07
N ASP A 33 6.36 -2.47 -8.70
CA ASP A 33 7.81 -2.64 -8.73
C ASP A 33 8.25 -2.91 -10.17
N GLU A 34 9.06 -2.01 -10.73
CA GLU A 34 9.45 -2.04 -12.15
C GLU A 34 10.27 -3.29 -12.52
N ALA A 35 10.98 -3.87 -11.58
CA ALA A 35 11.82 -5.04 -11.84
C ALA A 35 11.00 -6.34 -11.91
N THR A 36 9.89 -6.42 -11.16
CA THR A 36 9.09 -7.64 -11.05
C THR A 36 7.72 -7.53 -11.73
N GLY A 37 7.25 -6.31 -11.98
CA GLY A 37 5.89 -6.03 -12.47
C GLY A 37 4.80 -6.29 -11.43
N LEU A 38 5.16 -6.58 -10.18
CA LEU A 38 4.21 -6.89 -9.12
C LEU A 38 3.76 -5.63 -8.37
N ILE A 39 2.51 -5.63 -7.92
CA ILE A 39 2.04 -4.68 -6.91
C ILE A 39 2.86 -4.91 -5.64
N THR A 40 3.66 -3.90 -5.25
CA THR A 40 4.62 -4.02 -4.15
C THR A 40 4.55 -2.82 -3.23
N TYR A 41 4.03 -3.01 -2.03
CA TYR A 41 4.07 -2.01 -0.97
C TYR A 41 5.39 -2.13 -0.22
N LYS A 42 6.19 -1.08 -0.22
CA LYS A 42 7.50 -1.05 0.43
C LYS A 42 7.67 0.22 1.24
N GLU A 43 8.02 0.07 2.51
CA GLU A 43 8.25 1.20 3.39
C GLU A 43 9.46 0.96 4.31
N VAL A 44 10.27 1.99 4.51
CA VAL A 44 11.31 2.05 5.54
C VAL A 44 10.83 2.98 6.64
N VAL A 45 10.76 2.46 7.86
CA VAL A 45 10.29 3.21 9.03
C VAL A 45 11.47 3.41 9.97
N GLN A 46 11.73 4.67 10.36
CA GLN A 46 12.67 5.00 11.42
C GLN A 46 11.99 4.75 12.76
N GLU A 47 12.58 3.90 13.57
CA GLU A 47 12.08 3.54 14.90
C GLU A 47 13.25 3.30 15.83
N PRO A 48 13.44 4.09 16.88
CA PRO A 48 14.58 3.96 17.80
C PRO A 48 14.67 2.59 18.48
N GLY A 49 15.86 2.02 18.48
CA GLY A 49 16.15 0.76 19.14
C GLY A 49 17.17 -0.08 18.37
N ILE A 50 17.86 -0.96 19.10
CA ILE A 50 18.76 -1.94 18.46
C ILE A 50 17.94 -2.99 17.70
N LYS A 51 18.56 -3.59 16.69
CA LYS A 51 17.95 -4.62 15.82
C LYS A 51 17.15 -5.67 16.60
N ASP A 52 17.73 -6.20 17.67
CA ASP A 52 17.10 -7.28 18.44
C ASP A 52 15.85 -6.81 19.20
N THR A 53 15.87 -5.59 19.72
CA THR A 53 14.68 -4.98 20.35
C THR A 53 13.57 -4.78 19.34
N LEU A 54 13.90 -4.28 18.15
CA LEU A 54 12.92 -4.07 17.07
C LEU A 54 12.39 -5.40 16.55
N PHE A 55 13.26 -6.42 16.38
CA PHE A 55 12.82 -7.77 16.02
C PHE A 55 11.85 -8.36 17.04
N ASN A 56 12.12 -8.22 18.33
CA ASN A 56 11.23 -8.72 19.38
C ASN A 56 9.86 -8.02 19.39
N ARG A 57 9.83 -6.68 19.12
CA ARG A 57 8.56 -5.95 18.94
C ARG A 57 7.80 -6.46 17.73
N GLY A 58 8.49 -6.70 16.60
CA GLY A 58 7.89 -7.28 15.39
C GLY A 58 7.36 -8.69 15.64
N ALA A 59 8.09 -9.53 16.38
CA ALA A 59 7.64 -10.84 16.78
C ALA A 59 6.40 -10.78 17.71
N ALA A 60 6.37 -9.84 18.65
CA ALA A 60 5.20 -9.61 19.51
C ALA A 60 3.99 -9.14 18.70
N TRP A 61 4.20 -8.24 17.72
CA TRP A 61 3.14 -7.80 16.82
C TRP A 61 2.52 -8.97 16.04
N LEU A 62 3.29 -9.97 15.59
CA LEU A 62 2.72 -11.14 14.93
C LEU A 62 1.66 -11.83 15.79
N HIS A 63 1.87 -11.91 17.10
CA HIS A 63 0.92 -12.54 18.04
C HIS A 63 -0.37 -11.72 18.23
N THR A 64 -0.33 -10.42 17.97
CA THR A 64 -1.51 -9.56 18.05
C THR A 64 -2.26 -9.47 16.71
N PHE A 65 -1.55 -9.60 15.58
CA PHE A 65 -2.12 -9.43 14.27
C PHE A 65 -2.69 -10.73 13.69
N TYR A 66 -2.03 -11.87 13.91
CA TYR A 66 -2.43 -13.18 13.40
C TYR A 66 -2.99 -14.07 14.50
N SER A 67 -4.13 -14.70 14.24
CA SER A 67 -4.70 -15.71 15.15
C SER A 67 -3.78 -16.93 15.29
N ASN A 68 -3.03 -17.28 14.25
CA ASN A 68 -1.97 -18.29 14.29
C ASN A 68 -0.67 -17.70 13.72
N PRO A 69 0.15 -17.05 14.55
CA PRO A 69 1.40 -16.43 14.12
C PRO A 69 2.44 -17.43 13.63
N TRP A 70 2.39 -18.68 14.09
CA TRP A 70 3.32 -19.74 13.67
C TRP A 70 3.02 -20.22 12.25
N ASP A 71 1.76 -20.22 11.86
CA ASP A 71 1.37 -20.55 10.49
C ASP A 71 1.63 -19.39 9.53
N ALA A 72 1.42 -18.15 9.95
CA ALA A 72 1.65 -16.97 9.14
C ALA A 72 3.15 -16.73 8.89
N ALA A 73 3.98 -16.74 9.93
CA ALA A 73 5.40 -16.45 9.84
C ALA A 73 6.22 -17.69 9.47
N LYS A 74 6.53 -17.83 8.19
CA LYS A 74 7.33 -18.94 7.63
C LYS A 74 8.82 -18.90 8.03
N THR A 75 9.32 -17.72 8.35
CA THR A 75 10.69 -17.51 8.85
C THR A 75 10.68 -16.45 9.92
N ARG A 76 11.40 -16.72 11.01
CA ARG A 76 11.71 -15.76 12.08
C ARG A 76 13.15 -15.99 12.47
N ASP A 77 14.03 -15.18 11.93
CA ASP A 77 15.47 -15.27 12.13
C ASP A 77 15.98 -13.99 12.79
N GLN A 78 16.16 -14.05 14.10
CA GLN A 78 16.66 -12.91 14.88
C GLN A 78 18.11 -12.59 14.52
N SER A 79 18.91 -13.58 14.15
CA SER A 79 20.33 -13.35 13.83
C SER A 79 20.48 -12.44 12.64
N THR A 80 19.66 -12.62 11.61
CA THR A 80 19.62 -11.77 10.41
C THR A 80 18.62 -10.62 10.55
N GLY A 81 17.78 -10.60 11.59
CA GLY A 81 16.73 -9.60 11.77
C GLY A 81 15.63 -9.74 10.72
N LEU A 82 15.22 -10.96 10.37
CA LEU A 82 14.28 -11.22 9.28
C LEU A 82 13.03 -11.96 9.75
N ILE A 83 11.87 -11.43 9.36
CA ILE A 83 10.57 -12.14 9.42
C ILE A 83 10.02 -12.24 8.00
N ARG A 84 9.63 -13.46 7.58
CA ARG A 84 8.91 -13.71 6.33
C ARG A 84 7.53 -14.27 6.64
N ILE A 85 6.52 -13.70 6.00
CA ILE A 85 5.11 -14.02 6.20
C ILE A 85 4.55 -14.48 4.87
N GLN A 86 3.74 -15.54 4.91
CA GLN A 86 2.86 -15.95 3.82
C GLN A 86 1.50 -16.25 4.43
N HIS A 87 0.52 -15.45 4.09
CA HIS A 87 -0.81 -15.56 4.65
C HIS A 87 -1.86 -15.15 3.64
N GLN A 88 -3.10 -15.03 4.06
CA GLN A 88 -4.23 -14.66 3.22
C GLN A 88 -5.21 -13.80 3.99
N PHE A 89 -5.97 -12.99 3.27
CA PHE A 89 -7.11 -12.25 3.81
C PHE A 89 -8.30 -12.35 2.86
N ARG A 90 -9.49 -12.03 3.37
CA ARG A 90 -10.73 -12.15 2.64
C ARG A 90 -11.09 -10.83 1.97
N ILE A 91 -11.58 -10.91 0.73
CA ILE A 91 -12.18 -9.80 0.01
C ILE A 91 -13.69 -10.02 -0.12
N TYR A 92 -14.40 -8.92 -0.38
CA TYR A 92 -15.86 -8.90 -0.34
C TYR A 92 -16.45 -8.14 -1.51
N ASP A 93 -17.62 -8.59 -1.95
CA ASP A 93 -18.56 -7.78 -2.72
C ASP A 93 -19.40 -6.93 -1.77
N PHE A 94 -19.67 -5.69 -2.14
CA PHE A 94 -20.54 -4.79 -1.42
C PHE A 94 -21.78 -4.52 -2.25
N GLY A 95 -22.96 -4.79 -1.70
CA GLY A 95 -24.24 -4.46 -2.32
C GLY A 95 -24.61 -2.98 -2.11
N PRO A 96 -25.59 -2.46 -2.88
CA PRO A 96 -26.06 -1.07 -2.75
C PRO A 96 -26.65 -0.74 -1.38
N ASP A 97 -27.13 -1.75 -0.67
CA ASP A 97 -27.69 -1.68 0.68
C ASP A 97 -26.61 -1.77 1.78
N GLY A 98 -25.32 -1.82 1.40
CA GLY A 98 -24.20 -2.03 2.31
C GLY A 98 -23.98 -3.49 2.71
N SER A 99 -24.73 -4.43 2.13
CA SER A 99 -24.52 -5.87 2.34
C SER A 99 -23.11 -6.28 1.91
N LYS A 100 -22.57 -7.30 2.60
CA LYS A 100 -21.21 -7.79 2.41
C LYS A 100 -21.24 -9.29 2.13
N THR A 101 -20.85 -9.68 0.93
CA THR A 101 -20.78 -11.07 0.49
C THR A 101 -19.33 -11.49 0.26
N ASP A 102 -19.00 -12.71 0.65
CA ASP A 102 -17.65 -13.27 0.43
C ASP A 102 -17.34 -13.34 -1.07
N ALA A 103 -16.26 -12.68 -1.48
CA ALA A 103 -15.78 -12.70 -2.86
C ALA A 103 -14.49 -13.52 -3.02
N GLY A 104 -13.99 -14.13 -1.95
CA GLY A 104 -12.82 -15.01 -1.98
C GLY A 104 -11.65 -14.55 -1.15
N MET A 105 -10.48 -15.13 -1.39
CA MET A 105 -9.27 -14.94 -0.61
C MET A 105 -8.13 -14.39 -1.45
N ILE A 106 -7.38 -13.45 -0.90
CA ILE A 106 -6.11 -12.99 -1.45
C ILE A 106 -4.98 -13.56 -0.61
N LEU A 107 -4.10 -14.32 -1.26
CA LEU A 107 -2.82 -14.71 -0.67
C LEU A 107 -1.83 -13.56 -0.88
N TYR A 108 -0.88 -13.42 0.04
CA TYR A 108 0.20 -12.44 -0.07
C TYR A 108 1.48 -12.93 0.61
N SER A 109 2.58 -12.31 0.25
CA SER A 109 3.86 -12.44 0.95
C SER A 109 4.20 -11.12 1.61
N ALA A 110 4.76 -11.18 2.82
CA ALA A 110 5.35 -10.01 3.44
C ALA A 110 6.74 -10.33 4.00
N LYS A 111 7.62 -9.35 3.95
CA LYS A 111 8.98 -9.43 4.50
C LYS A 111 9.22 -8.21 5.38
N ILE A 112 9.69 -8.46 6.62
CA ILE A 112 10.08 -7.42 7.55
C ILE A 112 11.55 -7.63 7.88
N GLU A 113 12.38 -6.61 7.67
CA GLU A 113 13.81 -6.63 7.94
C GLU A 113 14.14 -5.57 8.97
N PHE A 114 14.77 -5.97 10.07
CA PHE A 114 15.13 -5.12 11.18
C PHE A 114 16.63 -4.80 11.16
N LYS A 115 16.96 -3.54 11.39
CA LYS A 115 18.31 -3.02 11.62
C LYS A 115 18.25 -2.06 12.82
N ASP A 116 19.39 -1.62 13.30
CA ASP A 116 19.43 -0.58 14.32
C ASP A 116 18.70 0.67 13.83
N ASP A 117 17.84 1.20 14.68
CA ASP A 117 17.03 2.41 14.52
C ASP A 117 16.07 2.44 13.33
N ARG A 118 15.81 1.30 12.67
CA ARG A 118 14.84 1.22 11.56
C ARG A 118 14.42 -0.20 11.24
N TYR A 119 13.29 -0.30 10.55
CA TYR A 119 12.88 -1.54 9.88
C TYR A 119 12.32 -1.24 8.50
N ARG A 120 12.35 -2.24 7.64
CA ARG A 120 11.72 -2.20 6.32
C ARG A 120 10.64 -3.25 6.26
N VAL A 121 9.47 -2.87 5.77
CA VAL A 121 8.39 -3.80 5.42
C VAL A 121 8.21 -3.79 3.91
N GLN A 122 8.01 -4.96 3.33
CA GLN A 122 7.65 -5.16 1.93
C GLN A 122 6.52 -6.18 1.87
N ILE A 123 5.46 -5.86 1.10
CA ILE A 123 4.30 -6.73 0.87
C ILE A 123 4.11 -6.84 -0.62
N ASP A 124 4.05 -8.05 -1.13
CA ASP A 124 3.96 -8.34 -2.56
C ASP A 124 3.29 -9.70 -2.81
N ASN A 125 3.34 -10.14 -4.09
CA ASN A 125 2.86 -11.44 -4.54
C ASN A 125 1.40 -11.69 -4.13
N PHE A 126 0.55 -10.70 -4.42
CA PHE A 126 -0.89 -10.84 -4.20
C PHE A 126 -1.49 -11.77 -5.24
N VAL A 127 -2.15 -12.82 -4.77
CA VAL A 127 -2.73 -13.85 -5.63
C VAL A 127 -4.16 -14.13 -5.20
N TYR A 128 -5.08 -14.00 -6.12
CA TYR A 128 -6.46 -14.39 -5.90
C TYR A 128 -6.57 -15.92 -5.90
N LYS A 129 -7.04 -16.46 -4.77
CA LYS A 129 -7.17 -17.89 -4.56
C LYS A 129 -8.53 -18.36 -5.04
N GLN A 130 -8.53 -18.97 -6.20
CA GLN A 130 -9.66 -19.74 -6.74
C GLN A 130 -9.24 -21.20 -7.02
N ILE A 131 -9.89 -21.84 -7.98
CA ILE A 131 -9.48 -23.18 -8.51
C ILE A 131 -8.04 -23.10 -9.03
N SER A 132 -7.65 -21.98 -9.66
CA SER A 132 -6.27 -21.65 -10.02
C SER A 132 -5.81 -20.39 -9.29
N ARG A 133 -4.49 -20.23 -9.13
CA ARG A 133 -3.88 -19.02 -8.59
C ARG A 133 -3.85 -17.97 -9.68
N TYR A 134 -4.47 -16.80 -9.42
CA TYR A 134 -4.57 -15.71 -10.38
C TYR A 134 -3.85 -14.47 -9.84
N PRO A 135 -2.72 -14.02 -10.46
CA PRO A 135 -2.02 -12.80 -10.05
C PRO A 135 -2.95 -11.59 -10.18
N VAL A 136 -3.06 -10.79 -9.12
CA VAL A 136 -4.00 -9.65 -9.09
C VAL A 136 -3.58 -8.51 -10.02
N GLU A 137 -2.32 -8.48 -10.46
CA GLU A 137 -1.81 -7.51 -11.43
C GLU A 137 -2.57 -7.57 -12.77
N LYS A 138 -3.11 -8.71 -13.13
CA LYS A 138 -3.97 -8.87 -14.31
C LYS A 138 -5.26 -8.06 -14.23
N TRP A 139 -5.71 -7.72 -13.02
CA TRP A 139 -6.89 -6.88 -12.81
C TRP A 139 -6.68 -5.41 -13.19
N LEU A 140 -5.43 -5.00 -13.39
CA LEU A 140 -5.08 -3.64 -13.80
C LEU A 140 -5.35 -3.40 -15.28
N ASP A 141 -5.39 -4.46 -16.10
CA ASP A 141 -5.68 -4.34 -17.52
C ASP A 141 -7.18 -4.25 -17.79
N LYS A 142 -7.68 -3.01 -17.86
CA LYS A 142 -9.10 -2.72 -18.18
C LYS A 142 -9.48 -3.06 -19.62
N SER A 143 -8.51 -3.33 -20.50
CA SER A 143 -8.74 -3.72 -21.88
C SER A 143 -8.85 -5.23 -22.08
N ALA A 144 -8.55 -6.01 -21.07
CA ALA A 144 -8.63 -7.47 -21.11
C ALA A 144 -10.08 -7.94 -21.41
N PRO A 145 -10.26 -8.95 -22.29
CA PRO A 145 -11.60 -9.44 -22.66
C PRO A 145 -12.43 -9.97 -21.49
N ASP A 146 -11.76 -10.41 -20.42
CA ASP A 146 -12.36 -10.94 -19.21
C ASP A 146 -12.40 -9.91 -18.07
N TYR A 147 -12.13 -8.63 -18.36
CA TYR A 147 -12.16 -7.57 -17.35
C TYR A 147 -13.50 -7.51 -16.63
N ASN A 148 -13.42 -7.45 -15.30
CA ASN A 148 -14.60 -7.32 -14.44
C ASN A 148 -14.48 -6.03 -13.61
N PRO A 149 -15.45 -5.09 -13.68
CA PRO A 149 -15.42 -3.83 -12.90
C PRO A 149 -15.32 -4.03 -11.38
N LYS A 150 -15.72 -5.17 -10.84
CA LYS A 150 -15.56 -5.51 -9.42
C LYS A 150 -14.08 -5.57 -8.99
N TRP A 151 -13.17 -5.84 -9.93
CA TRP A 151 -11.73 -5.90 -9.65
C TRP A 151 -11.17 -4.58 -9.11
N GLU A 152 -11.76 -3.43 -9.48
CA GLU A 152 -11.38 -2.13 -8.91
C GLU A 152 -11.65 -2.10 -7.41
N SER A 153 -12.80 -2.60 -6.96
CA SER A 153 -13.12 -2.70 -5.54
C SER A 153 -12.20 -3.68 -4.81
N TYR A 154 -11.84 -4.79 -5.44
CA TYR A 154 -10.93 -5.77 -4.84
C TYR A 154 -9.50 -5.23 -4.72
N LEU A 155 -9.02 -4.52 -5.74
CA LEU A 155 -7.72 -3.84 -5.68
C LEU A 155 -7.70 -2.76 -4.58
N ALA A 156 -8.79 -2.01 -4.42
CA ALA A 156 -8.93 -1.05 -3.32
C ALA A 156 -8.88 -1.72 -1.94
N GLN A 157 -9.47 -2.90 -1.79
CA GLN A 157 -9.40 -3.68 -0.55
C GLN A 157 -7.97 -4.20 -0.29
N ILE A 158 -7.23 -4.58 -1.33
CA ILE A 158 -5.81 -4.95 -1.22
C ILE A 158 -4.97 -3.76 -0.75
N ASP A 159 -5.18 -2.58 -1.33
CA ASP A 159 -4.47 -1.36 -0.94
C ASP A 159 -4.76 -0.98 0.51
N PHE A 160 -6.02 -1.02 0.91
CA PHE A 160 -6.44 -0.76 2.29
C PHE A 160 -5.81 -1.76 3.27
N PHE A 161 -5.87 -3.06 2.94
CA PHE A 161 -5.24 -4.10 3.76
C PHE A 161 -3.74 -3.85 3.92
N ALA A 162 -3.03 -3.63 2.82
CA ALA A 162 -1.58 -3.47 2.85
C ALA A 162 -1.15 -2.23 3.64
N ARG A 163 -1.75 -1.06 3.35
CA ARG A 163 -1.36 0.21 3.96
C ARG A 163 -1.89 0.38 5.36
N THR A 164 -3.17 0.09 5.56
CA THR A 164 -3.87 0.43 6.81
C THR A 164 -3.84 -0.71 7.80
N GLU A 165 -4.23 -1.91 7.38
CA GLU A 165 -4.33 -3.03 8.31
C GLU A 165 -2.93 -3.58 8.63
N LEU A 166 -2.12 -3.95 7.64
CA LEU A 166 -0.83 -4.59 7.91
C LEU A 166 0.25 -3.57 8.31
N ILE A 167 0.61 -2.63 7.42
CA ILE A 167 1.67 -1.65 7.72
C ILE A 167 1.27 -0.75 8.88
N GLY A 168 0.02 -0.27 8.89
CA GLY A 168 -0.50 0.59 9.95
C GLY A 168 -0.49 -0.08 11.32
N SER A 169 -0.90 -1.36 11.42
CA SER A 169 -0.86 -2.11 12.68
C SER A 169 0.58 -2.44 13.10
N LEU A 170 1.45 -2.79 12.13
CA LEU A 170 2.88 -3.01 12.42
C LEU A 170 3.50 -1.76 13.02
N LYS A 171 3.30 -0.58 12.42
CA LYS A 171 3.81 0.69 12.95
C LYS A 171 3.36 0.95 14.39
N LYS A 172 2.10 0.62 14.71
CA LYS A 172 1.58 0.72 16.09
C LYS A 172 2.27 -0.27 17.02
N GLY A 173 2.40 -1.54 16.61
CA GLY A 173 3.03 -2.60 17.38
C GLY A 173 4.53 -2.41 17.59
N MET A 174 5.19 -1.66 16.71
CA MET A 174 6.63 -1.36 16.83
C MET A 174 6.95 -0.27 17.86
N LYS A 175 5.96 0.51 18.30
CA LYS A 175 6.18 1.54 19.33
C LYS A 175 6.54 0.89 20.68
N PRO A 176 7.42 1.54 21.48
CA PRO A 176 7.68 1.09 22.84
C PRO A 176 6.36 0.99 23.60
N GLY A 177 6.16 -0.13 24.31
CA GLY A 177 5.07 -0.23 25.28
C GLY A 177 5.19 0.91 26.29
N LYS A 178 4.06 1.38 26.87
CA LYS A 178 4.10 2.34 27.98
C LYS A 178 4.98 1.74 29.07
N GLN A 179 6.15 2.34 29.32
CA GLN A 179 6.90 2.08 30.53
C GLN A 179 6.04 2.64 31.67
N PHE A 180 5.49 1.76 32.51
CA PHE A 180 4.99 2.19 33.80
C PHE A 180 6.21 2.74 34.56
N LYS A 181 6.18 4.03 34.88
CA LYS A 181 7.20 4.59 35.77
C LYS A 181 7.00 3.96 37.11
N GLU A 182 8.09 3.57 37.76
CA GLU A 182 8.12 2.99 39.13
C GLU A 182 7.51 3.92 40.17
N GLU A 183 7.20 5.17 39.81
CA GLU A 183 6.60 6.21 40.65
C GLU A 183 5.07 6.12 40.77
N ASP A 184 4.42 5.19 40.11
CA ASP A 184 2.95 5.01 40.11
C ASP A 184 2.47 3.98 41.18
N TRP A 185 3.30 3.72 42.22
CA TRP A 185 2.96 2.89 43.37
C TRP A 185 2.55 3.73 44.59
#